data_864d482326901d8e152690507dea5a1e
#
_entry.id   864d482326901d8e152690507dea5a1e
#
_cell.length_a   1.000
_cell.length_b   1.000
_cell.length_c   1.000
_cell.angle_alpha   90.00
_cell.angle_beta   90.00
_cell.angle_gamma   90.00
#
_symmetry.space_group_name_H-M   'P 1'
#
loop_
_entity.id
_entity.type
_entity.pdbx_description
1 polymer ?
#
loop_
_entity_poly.entity_id
_entity_poly.type
_entity_poly.pdbx_seq_one_letter_code
_entity_poly.pdbx_strand_id
1 'polypeptide(L)'
;QNVYCPIVNFDWWRKIVKFKKLTIIILNLLLLSSFGMAQSSSAMYKEALKIFKSYRYEVDYADFQMKTYEEDGKNILQLLVIVKSGRNRFDEALLVAYAASGSAIDKTKAAIDRVSVVVKVQYKEEVSIAATADAGDVVKLYKEEMDVSTFMGRLTWH
;
A
#
# COMPACT_ATOMS: atom_id res chain seq x y z
N GLN A 1 -60.56 46.88 5.27
CA GLN A 1 -59.77 45.71 5.70
C GLN A 1 -58.55 45.61 4.80
N ASN A 2 -57.38 46.04 5.32
CA ASN A 2 -56.09 45.89 4.60
C ASN A 2 -55.54 44.51 4.88
N VAL A 3 -55.44 43.68 3.83
CA VAL A 3 -54.76 42.39 3.87
C VAL A 3 -53.28 42.64 3.62
N TYR A 4 -52.45 42.52 4.67
CA TYR A 4 -50.99 42.53 4.55
C TYR A 4 -50.54 41.21 3.97
N CYS A 5 -49.97 41.23 2.75
CA CYS A 5 -49.26 40.10 2.15
C CYS A 5 -47.81 40.13 2.66
N PRO A 6 -47.30 39.10 3.34
CA PRO A 6 -45.90 39.09 3.76
C PRO A 6 -44.99 38.90 2.54
N ILE A 7 -44.16 39.89 2.27
CA ILE A 7 -43.08 39.77 1.26
C ILE A 7 -42.10 38.72 1.73
N VAL A 8 -42.19 37.54 1.12
CA VAL A 8 -41.23 36.46 1.36
C VAL A 8 -39.85 36.91 0.85
N ASN A 9 -38.93 37.07 1.78
CA ASN A 9 -37.56 37.55 1.48
C ASN A 9 -36.82 36.52 0.62
N PHE A 10 -36.78 36.74 -0.68
CA PHE A 10 -36.21 35.83 -1.70
C PHE A 10 -34.68 35.66 -1.59
N ASP A 11 -34.00 36.57 -0.90
CA ASP A 11 -32.55 36.53 -0.72
C ASP A 11 -32.09 35.45 0.26
N TRP A 12 -32.90 35.12 1.26
CA TRP A 12 -32.61 34.05 2.21
C TRP A 12 -32.61 32.68 1.54
N TRP A 13 -33.53 32.44 0.61
CA TRP A 13 -33.62 31.19 -0.17
C TRP A 13 -32.40 30.98 -1.08
N ARG A 14 -31.89 32.02 -1.71
CA ARG A 14 -30.70 31.95 -2.57
C ARG A 14 -29.45 31.59 -1.77
N LYS A 15 -29.29 32.05 -0.54
CA LYS A 15 -28.17 31.69 0.35
C LYS A 15 -28.23 30.23 0.75
N ILE A 16 -29.38 29.67 1.12
CA ILE A 16 -29.57 28.27 1.52
C ILE A 16 -29.24 27.30 0.37
N VAL A 17 -29.68 27.63 -0.86
CA VAL A 17 -29.42 26.79 -2.05
C VAL A 17 -27.95 26.76 -2.40
N LYS A 18 -27.22 27.89 -2.26
CA LYS A 18 -25.75 27.93 -2.48
C LYS A 18 -25.01 27.10 -1.41
N PHE A 19 -25.40 27.17 -0.16
CA PHE A 19 -24.81 26.37 0.92
C PHE A 19 -25.04 24.88 0.71
N LYS A 20 -26.22 24.44 0.36
CA LYS A 20 -26.53 23.03 0.08
C LYS A 20 -25.70 22.48 -1.08
N LYS A 21 -25.50 23.25 -2.16
CA LYS A 21 -24.65 22.83 -3.30
C LYS A 21 -23.18 22.71 -2.89
N LEU A 22 -22.66 23.62 -2.08
CA LEU A 22 -21.28 23.59 -1.59
C LEU A 22 -21.04 22.36 -0.68
N THR A 23 -21.99 22.07 0.22
CA THR A 23 -21.91 20.91 1.13
C THR A 23 -21.92 19.57 0.36
N ILE A 24 -22.73 19.46 -0.69
CA ILE A 24 -22.77 18.27 -1.54
C ILE A 24 -21.46 18.08 -2.30
N ILE A 25 -20.83 19.15 -2.79
CA ILE A 25 -19.55 19.09 -3.49
C ILE A 25 -18.45 18.64 -2.54
N ILE A 26 -18.38 19.17 -1.33
CA ILE A 26 -17.39 18.78 -0.31
C ILE A 26 -17.60 17.33 0.12
N LEU A 27 -18.84 16.88 0.31
CA LEU A 27 -19.15 15.50 0.65
C LEU A 27 -18.74 14.51 -0.46
N ASN A 28 -18.95 14.86 -1.73
CA ASN A 28 -18.51 14.06 -2.86
C ASN A 28 -16.97 14.02 -3.00
N LEU A 29 -16.26 15.12 -2.70
CA LEU A 29 -14.80 15.15 -2.70
C LEU A 29 -14.20 14.24 -1.62
N LEU A 30 -14.82 14.21 -0.44
CA LEU A 30 -14.42 13.33 0.68
C LEU A 30 -14.68 11.86 0.39
N LEU A 31 -15.74 11.51 -0.35
CA LEU A 31 -16.03 10.15 -0.75
C LEU A 31 -15.06 9.65 -1.84
N LEU A 32 -14.60 10.50 -2.74
CA LEU A 32 -13.63 10.15 -3.78
C LEU A 32 -12.23 9.84 -3.23
N SER A 33 -11.83 10.46 -2.12
CA SER A 33 -10.53 10.20 -1.50
C SER A 33 -10.41 8.83 -0.83
N SER A 34 -11.52 8.26 -0.34
CA SER A 34 -11.52 6.94 0.29
C SER A 34 -11.49 5.77 -0.71
N PHE A 35 -11.94 5.96 -1.96
CA PHE A 35 -11.88 4.92 -2.99
C PHE A 35 -10.47 4.72 -3.57
N GLY A 36 -9.59 5.72 -3.54
CA GLY A 36 -8.25 5.64 -4.10
C GLY A 36 -7.32 4.66 -3.37
N MET A 37 -7.44 4.55 -2.05
CA MET A 37 -6.56 3.70 -1.23
C MET A 37 -6.84 2.19 -1.41
N ALA A 38 -8.11 1.78 -1.47
CA ALA A 38 -8.47 0.36 -1.63
C ALA A 38 -8.12 -0.18 -3.02
N GLN A 39 -8.23 0.64 -4.06
CA GLN A 39 -7.89 0.26 -5.43
C GLN A 39 -6.38 0.15 -5.64
N SER A 40 -5.59 0.99 -4.98
CA SER A 40 -4.13 0.94 -4.99
C SER A 40 -3.59 -0.35 -4.36
N SER A 41 -4.13 -0.81 -3.24
CA SER A 41 -3.67 -2.03 -2.59
C SER A 41 -3.93 -3.30 -3.42
N SER A 42 -5.08 -3.40 -4.09
CA SER A 42 -5.39 -4.52 -4.98
C SER A 42 -4.49 -4.55 -6.23
N ALA A 43 -4.16 -3.39 -6.80
CA ALA A 43 -3.24 -3.27 -7.92
C ALA A 43 -1.82 -3.67 -7.52
N MET A 44 -1.31 -3.17 -6.39
CA MET A 44 0.00 -3.54 -5.85
C MET A 44 0.10 -5.05 -5.60
N TYR A 45 -0.93 -5.65 -5.01
CA TYR A 45 -0.98 -7.09 -4.76
C TYR A 45 -0.85 -7.90 -6.07
N LYS A 46 -1.58 -7.52 -7.12
CA LYS A 46 -1.51 -8.18 -8.43
C LYS A 46 -0.11 -8.09 -9.06
N GLU A 47 0.53 -6.93 -8.97
CA GLU A 47 1.89 -6.74 -9.49
C GLU A 47 2.92 -7.56 -8.70
N ALA A 48 2.82 -7.59 -7.38
CA ALA A 48 3.67 -8.41 -6.54
C ALA A 48 3.55 -9.92 -6.88
N LEU A 49 2.31 -10.42 -7.05
CA LEU A 49 2.08 -11.82 -7.45
C LEU A 49 2.71 -12.19 -8.78
N LYS A 50 2.79 -11.27 -9.75
CA LYS A 50 3.48 -11.53 -11.04
C LYS A 50 4.95 -11.83 -10.82
N ILE A 51 5.60 -11.10 -9.91
CA ILE A 51 7.01 -11.30 -9.59
C ILE A 51 7.22 -12.65 -8.90
N PHE A 52 6.41 -13.00 -7.89
CA PHE A 52 6.50 -14.33 -7.26
C PHE A 52 6.38 -15.45 -8.30
N LYS A 53 5.42 -15.35 -9.22
CA LYS A 53 5.25 -16.33 -10.30
C LYS A 53 6.45 -16.38 -11.25
N SER A 54 7.06 -15.25 -11.60
CA SER A 54 8.22 -15.19 -12.50
C SER A 54 9.45 -15.87 -11.89
N TYR A 55 9.61 -15.77 -10.59
CA TYR A 55 10.67 -16.48 -9.84
C TYR A 55 10.31 -17.94 -9.49
N ARG A 56 9.16 -18.44 -10.00
CA ARG A 56 8.62 -19.77 -9.68
C ARG A 56 8.43 -20.00 -8.17
N TYR A 57 8.17 -18.93 -7.46
CA TYR A 57 7.85 -18.97 -6.05
C TYR A 57 6.34 -19.20 -5.92
N GLU A 58 5.95 -20.41 -5.60
CA GLU A 58 4.54 -20.74 -5.35
C GLU A 58 4.14 -20.14 -4.03
N VAL A 59 3.34 -19.08 -4.07
CA VAL A 59 2.78 -18.42 -2.90
C VAL A 59 1.28 -18.56 -2.96
N ASP A 60 0.73 -19.33 -2.05
CA ASP A 60 -0.71 -19.40 -1.85
C ASP A 60 -1.25 -18.10 -1.23
N TYR A 61 -2.51 -17.79 -1.46
CA TYR A 61 -3.17 -16.60 -0.92
C TYR A 61 -3.10 -16.52 0.62
N ALA A 62 -3.03 -17.67 1.30
CA ALA A 62 -2.85 -17.76 2.74
C ALA A 62 -1.41 -17.45 3.20
N ASP A 63 -0.44 -17.60 2.31
CA ASP A 63 0.99 -17.52 2.61
C ASP A 63 1.59 -16.15 2.25
N PHE A 64 0.77 -15.26 1.68
CA PHE A 64 1.19 -13.94 1.25
C PHE A 64 0.18 -12.87 1.66
N GLN A 65 0.61 -11.93 2.48
CA GLN A 65 -0.20 -10.79 2.90
C GLN A 65 0.54 -9.49 2.62
N MET A 66 -0.19 -8.53 2.07
CA MET A 66 0.31 -7.18 1.81
C MET A 66 -0.62 -6.16 2.44
N LYS A 67 -0.08 -5.24 3.21
CA LYS A 67 -0.82 -4.13 3.80
C LYS A 67 0.00 -2.85 3.76
N THR A 68 -0.70 -1.73 3.69
CA THR A 68 -0.11 -0.39 3.86
C THR A 68 -0.63 0.23 5.14
N TYR A 69 0.25 0.93 5.85
CA TYR A 69 -0.11 1.70 7.04
C TYR A 69 0.82 2.90 7.17
N GLU A 70 0.43 3.86 8.00
CA GLU A 70 1.24 5.04 8.31
C GLU A 70 1.84 4.89 9.71
N GLU A 71 3.12 5.19 9.84
CA GLU A 71 3.86 5.22 11.10
C GLU A 71 4.85 6.37 11.06
N ASP A 72 4.84 7.22 12.07
CA ASP A 72 5.70 8.42 12.18
C ASP A 72 5.64 9.34 10.93
N GLY A 73 4.45 9.48 10.34
CA GLY A 73 4.23 10.28 9.13
C GLY A 73 4.83 9.69 7.85
N LYS A 74 5.18 8.40 7.86
CA LYS A 74 5.69 7.64 6.71
C LYS A 74 4.72 6.56 6.30
N ASN A 75 4.49 6.43 5.00
CA ASN A 75 3.71 5.35 4.44
C ASN A 75 4.57 4.09 4.32
N ILE A 76 4.18 3.05 5.02
CA ILE A 76 4.90 1.77 5.05
C ILE A 76 4.10 0.72 4.30
N LEU A 77 4.77 0.04 3.37
CA LEU A 77 4.27 -1.18 2.75
C LEU A 77 4.84 -2.37 3.51
N GLN A 78 3.99 -3.14 4.16
CA GLN A 78 4.41 -4.39 4.81
C GLN A 78 4.01 -5.59 3.96
N LEU A 79 4.98 -6.48 3.76
CA LEU A 79 4.83 -7.76 3.08
C LEU A 79 5.12 -8.88 4.07
N LEU A 80 4.14 -9.77 4.26
CA LEU A 80 4.34 -11.02 4.98
C LEU A 80 4.35 -12.17 3.99
N VAL A 81 5.41 -12.98 4.03
CA VAL A 81 5.55 -14.20 3.22
C VAL A 81 5.74 -15.39 4.14
N ILE A 82 4.92 -16.42 3.97
CA ILE A 82 5.03 -17.67 4.73
C ILE A 82 5.63 -18.74 3.82
N VAL A 83 6.73 -19.32 4.24
CA VAL A 83 7.47 -20.35 3.51
C VAL A 83 7.32 -21.69 4.22
N LYS A 84 6.79 -22.69 3.52
CA LYS A 84 6.56 -24.06 4.05
C LYS A 84 7.68 -25.03 3.65
N SER A 85 8.91 -24.56 3.55
CA SER A 85 10.04 -25.38 3.07
C SER A 85 11.04 -25.66 4.17
N GLY A 86 11.49 -26.93 4.26
CA GLY A 86 12.58 -27.33 5.16
C GLY A 86 13.98 -26.92 4.66
N ARG A 87 14.10 -26.26 3.53
CA ARG A 87 15.33 -25.66 3.03
C ARG A 87 15.29 -24.18 3.35
N ASN A 88 16.00 -23.77 4.38
CA ASN A 88 16.11 -22.39 4.85
C ASN A 88 16.75 -21.49 3.80
N ARG A 89 15.98 -21.00 2.83
CA ARG A 89 16.38 -19.97 1.88
C ARG A 89 15.70 -18.66 2.23
N PHE A 90 15.92 -18.19 3.45
CA PHE A 90 15.38 -16.91 3.92
C PHE A 90 15.81 -15.75 3.00
N ASP A 91 17.09 -15.75 2.60
CA ASP A 91 17.66 -14.69 1.76
C ASP A 91 16.96 -14.61 0.41
N GLU A 92 16.68 -15.76 -0.22
CA GLU A 92 15.97 -15.83 -1.49
C GLU A 92 14.52 -15.32 -1.34
N ALA A 93 13.79 -15.79 -0.32
CA ALA A 93 12.42 -15.35 -0.04
C ALA A 93 12.35 -13.84 0.23
N LEU A 94 13.29 -13.32 1.00
CA LEU A 94 13.41 -11.91 1.33
C LEU A 94 13.66 -11.07 0.07
N LEU A 95 14.61 -11.46 -0.76
CA LEU A 95 14.94 -10.75 -1.99
C LEU A 95 13.78 -10.77 -2.99
N VAL A 96 13.11 -11.91 -3.17
CA VAL A 96 11.92 -12.00 -4.04
C VAL A 96 10.80 -11.11 -3.51
N ALA A 97 10.61 -11.05 -2.19
CA ALA A 97 9.61 -10.19 -1.56
C ALA A 97 9.93 -8.70 -1.77
N TYR A 98 11.20 -8.29 -1.69
CA TYR A 98 11.60 -6.91 -2.01
C TYR A 98 11.44 -6.61 -3.50
N ALA A 99 11.83 -7.51 -4.39
CA ALA A 99 11.63 -7.33 -5.83
C ALA A 99 10.12 -7.20 -6.18
N ALA A 100 9.28 -8.01 -5.53
CA ALA A 100 7.82 -7.94 -5.67
C ALA A 100 7.26 -6.59 -5.18
N SER A 101 7.75 -6.11 -4.04
CA SER A 101 7.38 -4.80 -3.49
C SER A 101 7.84 -3.66 -4.41
N GLY A 102 9.05 -3.72 -4.94
CA GLY A 102 9.60 -2.74 -5.89
C GLY A 102 8.78 -2.66 -7.17
N SER A 103 8.43 -3.82 -7.74
CA SER A 103 7.53 -3.87 -8.90
C SER A 103 6.16 -3.25 -8.59
N ALA A 104 5.58 -3.61 -7.44
CA ALA A 104 4.28 -3.07 -7.04
C ALA A 104 4.31 -1.55 -6.92
N ILE A 105 5.32 -0.98 -6.24
CA ILE A 105 5.49 0.47 -6.08
C ILE A 105 5.71 1.15 -7.43
N ASP A 106 6.65 0.64 -8.25
CA ASP A 106 6.98 1.26 -9.53
C ASP A 106 5.80 1.26 -10.51
N LYS A 107 5.06 0.16 -10.60
CA LYS A 107 3.93 0.04 -11.53
C LYS A 107 2.69 0.79 -11.10
N THR A 108 2.41 0.86 -9.79
CA THR A 108 1.23 1.55 -9.28
C THR A 108 1.48 3.02 -8.93
N LYS A 109 2.75 3.44 -8.90
CA LYS A 109 3.17 4.79 -8.47
C LYS A 109 2.65 5.13 -7.07
N ALA A 110 2.54 4.11 -6.22
CA ALA A 110 2.09 4.29 -4.85
C ALA A 110 3.09 5.13 -4.05
N ALA A 111 2.59 6.07 -3.25
CA ALA A 111 3.39 6.90 -2.36
C ALA A 111 3.79 6.10 -1.12
N ILE A 112 4.85 5.31 -1.22
CA ILE A 112 5.44 4.50 -0.15
C ILE A 112 6.82 5.04 0.17
N ASP A 113 7.09 5.22 1.47
CA ASP A 113 8.38 5.70 1.97
C ASP A 113 9.30 4.54 2.39
N ARG A 114 8.73 3.50 2.98
CA ARG A 114 9.46 2.32 3.47
C ARG A 114 8.76 1.01 3.11
N VAL A 115 9.53 -0.04 2.97
CA VAL A 115 9.04 -1.40 2.75
C VAL A 115 9.55 -2.29 3.88
N SER A 116 8.64 -2.90 4.62
CA SER A 116 8.92 -3.88 5.67
C SER A 116 8.56 -5.27 5.16
N VAL A 117 9.51 -6.17 5.11
CA VAL A 117 9.29 -7.56 4.71
C VAL A 117 9.46 -8.47 5.92
N VAL A 118 8.48 -9.33 6.15
CA VAL A 118 8.51 -10.37 7.16
C VAL A 118 8.43 -11.73 6.45
N VAL A 119 9.46 -12.53 6.59
CA VAL A 119 9.49 -13.92 6.11
C VAL A 119 9.33 -14.84 7.30
N LYS A 120 8.25 -15.63 7.29
CA LYS A 120 8.00 -16.69 8.29
C LYS A 120 8.26 -18.05 7.66
N VAL A 121 9.06 -18.87 8.31
CA VAL A 121 9.25 -20.26 7.91
C VAL A 121 8.52 -21.15 8.88
N GLN A 122 7.54 -21.91 8.35
CA GLN A 122 6.79 -22.91 9.08
C GLN A 122 7.34 -24.29 8.73
N TYR A 123 8.31 -24.74 9.52
CA TYR A 123 8.80 -26.12 9.46
C TYR A 123 8.83 -26.66 10.88
N LYS A 124 9.56 -27.44 11.40
CA LYS A 124 9.53 -28.00 12.78
C LYS A 124 9.38 -26.95 13.88
N GLU A 125 9.90 -25.77 13.64
CA GLU A 125 9.75 -24.61 14.52
C GLU A 125 9.37 -23.41 13.65
N GLU A 126 8.64 -22.42 14.20
CA GLU A 126 8.32 -21.18 13.55
C GLU A 126 9.49 -20.21 13.74
N VAL A 127 10.17 -19.86 12.64
CA VAL A 127 11.23 -18.85 12.63
C VAL A 127 10.80 -17.71 11.74
N SER A 128 10.94 -16.48 12.21
CA SER A 128 10.64 -15.28 11.41
C SER A 128 11.85 -14.37 11.33
N ILE A 129 12.06 -13.80 10.15
CA ILE A 129 13.03 -12.73 9.92
C ILE A 129 12.26 -11.53 9.39
N ALA A 130 12.54 -10.37 9.95
CA ALA A 130 11.97 -9.11 9.50
C ALA A 130 13.08 -8.13 9.14
N ALA A 131 12.90 -7.41 8.04
CA ALA A 131 13.79 -6.34 7.65
C ALA A 131 13.01 -5.21 6.98
N THR A 132 13.53 -3.97 7.11
CA THR A 132 12.95 -2.77 6.52
C THR A 132 13.97 -2.09 5.63
N ALA A 133 13.50 -1.62 4.45
CA ALA A 133 14.28 -0.89 3.47
C ALA A 133 13.60 0.43 3.11
N ASP A 134 14.37 1.38 2.55
CA ASP A 134 13.85 2.56 1.87
C ASP A 134 13.15 2.14 0.56
N ALA A 135 11.97 2.71 0.28
CA ALA A 135 11.21 2.34 -0.91
C ALA A 135 11.94 2.70 -2.21
N GLY A 136 12.73 3.77 -2.22
CA GLY A 136 13.56 4.14 -3.37
C GLY A 136 14.64 3.09 -3.67
N ASP A 137 15.28 2.54 -2.64
CA ASP A 137 16.28 1.48 -2.80
C ASP A 137 15.63 0.16 -3.26
N VAL A 138 14.42 -0.15 -2.77
CA VAL A 138 13.64 -1.33 -3.21
C VAL A 138 13.27 -1.23 -4.69
N VAL A 139 12.90 -0.05 -5.17
CA VAL A 139 12.61 0.17 -6.59
C VAL A 139 13.88 0.05 -7.44
N LYS A 140 15.03 0.56 -6.96
CA LYS A 140 16.32 0.41 -7.65
C LYS A 140 16.75 -1.06 -7.74
N LEU A 141 16.56 -1.82 -6.66
CA LEU A 141 16.81 -3.27 -6.68
C LEU A 141 15.96 -3.97 -7.75
N TYR A 142 14.66 -3.67 -7.79
CA TYR A 142 13.76 -4.24 -8.79
C TYR A 142 14.16 -3.90 -10.22
N LYS A 143 14.69 -2.69 -10.46
CA LYS A 143 15.15 -2.22 -11.77
C LYS A 143 16.58 -2.64 -12.12
N GLU A 144 17.23 -3.42 -11.26
CA GLU A 144 18.63 -3.80 -11.40
C GLU A 144 19.61 -2.61 -11.42
N GLU A 145 19.18 -1.46 -10.86
CA GLU A 145 19.99 -0.24 -10.70
C GLU A 145 20.84 -0.27 -9.41
N MET A 146 20.62 -1.26 -8.55
CA MET A 146 21.36 -1.51 -7.32
C MET A 146 21.67 -3.00 -7.21
N ASP A 147 22.92 -3.33 -6.91
CA ASP A 147 23.31 -4.71 -6.67
C ASP A 147 22.80 -5.23 -5.32
N VAL A 148 22.60 -6.56 -5.26
CA VAL A 148 22.02 -7.24 -4.10
C VAL A 148 22.85 -7.02 -2.82
N SER A 149 24.20 -7.04 -2.93
CA SER A 149 25.08 -6.89 -1.76
C SER A 149 24.94 -5.50 -1.14
N THR A 150 24.94 -4.47 -1.98
CA THR A 150 24.72 -3.08 -1.55
C THR A 150 23.33 -2.92 -0.91
N PHE A 151 22.30 -3.52 -1.53
CA PHE A 151 20.94 -3.47 -0.99
C PHE A 151 20.85 -4.15 0.38
N MET A 152 21.36 -5.38 0.52
CA MET A 152 21.35 -6.13 1.77
C MET A 152 22.07 -5.39 2.91
N GLY A 153 23.16 -4.68 2.58
CA GLY A 153 23.91 -3.85 3.54
C GLY A 153 23.16 -2.63 4.06
N ARG A 154 22.07 -2.23 3.41
CA ARG A 154 21.24 -1.08 3.80
C ARG A 154 19.98 -1.46 4.56
N LEU A 155 19.71 -2.76 4.72
CA LEU A 155 18.56 -3.23 5.45
C LEU A 155 18.67 -2.91 6.94
N THR A 156 17.55 -2.51 7.54
CA THR A 156 17.39 -2.48 8.98
C THR A 156 16.72 -3.78 9.42
N TRP A 157 17.46 -4.61 10.16
CA TRP A 157 16.99 -5.91 10.64
C TRP A 157 16.28 -5.78 11.99
N HIS A 158 15.26 -6.62 12.22
CA HIS A 158 14.43 -6.64 13.43
C HIS A 158 14.34 -8.03 14.04
#